data_0a1645384f3d2a8ff1a119fab7f4fb15
#
_entry.id   0a1645384f3d2a8ff1a119fab7f4fb15
#
_cell.length_a   1.000
_cell.length_b   1.000
_cell.length_c   1.000
_cell.angle_alpha   90.00
_cell.angle_beta   90.00
_cell.angle_gamma   90.00
#
_symmetry.space_group_name_H-M   'P 1'
#
loop_
_entity.id
_entity.type
_entity.pdbx_description
1 polymer ?
#
loop_
_entity_poly.entity_id
_entity_poly.type
_entity_poly.pdbx_seq_one_letter_code
_entity_poly.pdbx_strand_id
1 'polypeptide(L)'
;LLCTKPKYKSQFAAMGFFALAETNEALLMENRKNGLEEYLSSLPCPKGANGAVVCNCDPFTFGHRYLIERASTMCDWLHIFVLSEQGAMFSSEQRFTMVKNGVSGIKKCFVHRSEEYLISRATFPTYFIKDKKRTEEIQADLDIVLFGEKIAPELGIIKRFVGTEPNCCV
;
A
#
# COMPACT_ATOMS: atom_id res chain seq x y z
N LEU A 1 -0.07 12.44 -5.46
CA LEU A 1 -0.55 11.53 -6.52
C LEU A 1 -1.81 12.06 -7.18
N LEU A 2 -2.08 11.60 -8.42
CA LEU A 2 -3.28 11.87 -9.19
C LEU A 2 -3.86 10.54 -9.66
N CYS A 3 -5.16 10.31 -9.43
CA CYS A 3 -5.88 9.20 -10.03
C CYS A 3 -6.89 9.73 -11.05
N THR A 4 -6.94 9.14 -12.24
CA THR A 4 -7.79 9.58 -13.35
C THR A 4 -8.14 8.41 -14.27
N LYS A 5 -8.87 8.69 -15.36
CA LYS A 5 -9.15 7.68 -16.42
C LYS A 5 -7.98 7.60 -17.41
N PRO A 6 -7.68 6.41 -17.96
CA PRO A 6 -6.57 6.20 -18.90
C PRO A 6 -6.58 7.14 -20.13
N LYS A 7 -7.77 7.49 -20.59
CA LYS A 7 -7.93 8.40 -21.74
C LYS A 7 -7.33 9.80 -21.56
N TYR A 8 -7.07 10.21 -20.31
CA TYR A 8 -6.47 11.52 -20.01
C TYR A 8 -4.96 11.46 -19.81
N LYS A 9 -4.32 10.29 -20.01
CA LYS A 9 -2.89 10.06 -19.81
C LYS A 9 -2.02 11.10 -20.50
N SER A 10 -2.27 11.35 -21.78
CA SER A 10 -1.47 12.30 -22.58
C SER A 10 -1.60 13.75 -22.07
N GLN A 11 -2.80 14.13 -21.62
CA GLN A 11 -3.05 15.48 -21.12
C GLN A 11 -2.27 15.74 -19.82
N PHE A 12 -2.33 14.79 -18.86
CA PHE A 12 -1.59 14.91 -17.60
C PHE A 12 -0.09 14.72 -17.78
N ALA A 13 0.35 13.88 -18.72
CA ALA A 13 1.76 13.78 -19.07
C ALA A 13 2.32 15.12 -19.60
N ALA A 14 1.56 15.83 -20.43
CA ALA A 14 1.93 17.18 -20.89
C ALA A 14 2.01 18.21 -19.73
N MET A 15 1.32 17.97 -18.61
CA MET A 15 1.37 18.78 -17.40
C MET A 15 2.49 18.36 -16.42
N GLY A 16 3.34 17.41 -16.80
CA GLY A 16 4.46 16.94 -15.97
C GLY A 16 4.13 15.82 -14.99
N PHE A 17 3.04 15.07 -15.23
CA PHE A 17 2.73 13.87 -14.47
C PHE A 17 3.29 12.60 -15.13
N PHE A 18 3.73 11.66 -14.34
CA PHE A 18 4.32 10.38 -14.73
C PHE A 18 3.43 9.23 -14.32
N ALA A 19 3.17 8.28 -15.22
CA ALA A 19 2.31 7.14 -14.92
C ALA A 19 3.01 6.14 -14.00
N LEU A 20 2.33 5.73 -12.93
CA LEU A 20 2.78 4.70 -11.98
C LEU A 20 2.13 3.34 -12.23
N ALA A 21 0.81 3.33 -12.35
CA ALA A 21 0.02 2.12 -12.58
C ALA A 21 -1.20 2.45 -13.44
N GLU A 22 -1.59 1.51 -14.31
CA GLU A 22 -2.71 1.68 -15.25
C GLU A 22 -3.51 0.39 -15.35
N THR A 23 -4.82 0.51 -15.25
CA THR A 23 -5.79 -0.54 -15.54
C THR A 23 -6.68 -0.08 -16.70
N ASN A 24 -7.64 -0.89 -17.13
CA ASN A 24 -8.59 -0.47 -18.18
C ASN A 24 -9.46 0.73 -17.76
N GLU A 25 -9.62 0.98 -16.46
CA GLU A 25 -10.56 1.96 -15.92
C GLU A 25 -9.92 3.10 -15.14
N ALA A 26 -8.74 2.89 -14.60
CA ALA A 26 -8.03 3.87 -13.77
C ALA A 26 -6.55 3.98 -14.13
N LEU A 27 -6.02 5.17 -13.96
CA LEU A 27 -4.62 5.51 -14.15
C LEU A 27 -4.15 6.30 -12.93
N LEU A 28 -3.10 5.80 -12.27
CA LEU A 28 -2.40 6.49 -11.20
C LEU A 28 -1.16 7.17 -11.75
N MET A 29 -0.99 8.44 -11.42
CA MET A 29 0.15 9.25 -11.85
C MET A 29 0.73 10.02 -10.67
N GLU A 30 2.02 10.33 -10.73
CA GLU A 30 2.69 11.22 -9.79
C GLU A 30 3.23 12.47 -10.48
N ASN A 31 3.38 13.56 -9.72
CA ASN A 31 3.96 14.83 -10.21
C ASN A 31 5.47 14.95 -9.96
N ARG A 32 6.10 13.89 -9.48
CA ARG A 32 7.55 13.78 -9.27
C ARG A 32 8.11 12.76 -10.25
N LYS A 33 9.21 13.04 -10.89
CA LYS A 33 9.76 12.18 -11.97
C LYS A 33 10.15 10.78 -11.49
N ASN A 34 10.58 10.60 -10.26
CA ASN A 34 11.01 9.30 -9.73
C ASN A 34 10.63 9.19 -8.25
N GLY A 35 9.46 9.73 -7.86
CA GLY A 35 9.06 9.80 -6.47
C GLY A 35 8.88 8.43 -5.82
N LEU A 36 8.24 7.51 -6.52
CA LEU A 36 8.10 6.12 -6.06
C LEU A 36 9.45 5.42 -5.95
N GLU A 37 10.32 5.56 -6.95
CA GLU A 37 11.64 4.93 -6.97
C GLU A 37 12.53 5.46 -5.82
N GLU A 38 12.50 6.78 -5.56
CA GLU A 38 13.19 7.39 -4.43
C GLU A 38 12.67 6.85 -3.09
N TYR A 39 11.34 6.74 -2.95
CA TYR A 39 10.72 6.15 -1.77
C TYR A 39 11.19 4.70 -1.57
N LEU A 40 11.07 3.85 -2.58
CA LEU A 40 11.45 2.43 -2.48
C LEU A 40 12.95 2.26 -2.21
N SER A 41 13.81 3.06 -2.84
CA SER A 41 15.26 3.05 -2.60
C SER A 41 15.65 3.45 -1.18
N SER A 42 14.79 4.19 -0.47
CA SER A 42 15.00 4.55 0.93
C SER A 42 14.69 3.41 1.90
N LEU A 43 13.99 2.38 1.44
CA LEU A 43 13.58 1.25 2.27
C LEU A 43 14.65 0.14 2.28
N PRO A 44 14.80 -0.60 3.40
CA PRO A 44 15.69 -1.75 3.43
C PRO A 44 15.21 -2.83 2.46
N CYS A 45 16.13 -3.36 1.64
CA CYS A 45 15.85 -4.46 0.72
C CYS A 45 16.84 -5.60 0.97
N PRO A 46 16.68 -6.40 2.03
CA PRO A 46 17.56 -7.54 2.30
C PRO A 46 17.33 -8.65 1.26
N LYS A 47 18.40 -9.40 0.99
CA LYS A 47 18.31 -10.56 0.10
C LYS A 47 17.46 -11.66 0.75
N GLY A 48 16.59 -12.29 -0.04
CA GLY A 48 15.76 -13.38 0.39
C GLY A 48 14.37 -13.37 -0.23
N ALA A 49 13.53 -14.31 0.19
CA ALA A 49 12.14 -14.41 -0.17
C ALA A 49 11.31 -13.52 0.78
N ASN A 50 11.20 -12.24 0.46
CA ASN A 50 10.54 -11.28 1.33
C ASN A 50 9.02 -11.38 1.24
N GLY A 51 8.36 -11.00 2.33
CA GLY A 51 6.91 -10.90 2.41
C GLY A 51 6.45 -9.48 2.71
N ALA A 52 5.17 -9.21 2.52
CA ALA A 52 4.56 -7.95 2.90
C ALA A 52 3.22 -8.11 3.60
N VAL A 53 2.95 -7.21 4.54
CA VAL A 53 1.63 -6.93 5.10
C VAL A 53 1.34 -5.46 4.88
N VAL A 54 0.14 -5.14 4.38
CA VAL A 54 -0.37 -3.77 4.29
C VAL A 54 -1.52 -3.66 5.27
N CYS A 55 -1.48 -2.69 6.15
CA CYS A 55 -2.49 -2.56 7.20
C CYS A 55 -2.79 -1.10 7.55
N ASN A 56 -4.03 -0.84 7.90
CA ASN A 56 -4.43 0.46 8.44
C ASN A 56 -4.12 0.58 9.93
N CYS A 57 -4.40 -0.48 10.71
CA CYS A 57 -4.14 -0.57 12.15
C CYS A 57 -4.76 0.57 12.96
N ASP A 58 -6.05 0.80 12.80
CA ASP A 58 -6.80 1.86 13.46
C ASP A 58 -7.82 1.34 14.50
N PRO A 59 -7.39 0.91 15.69
CA PRO A 59 -6.02 0.79 16.21
C PRO A 59 -5.30 -0.53 15.82
N PHE A 60 -4.05 -0.66 16.25
CA PHE A 60 -3.32 -1.93 16.22
C PHE A 60 -3.90 -2.91 17.25
N THR A 61 -4.31 -4.10 16.81
CA THR A 61 -4.98 -5.11 17.64
C THR A 61 -4.18 -6.42 17.73
N PHE A 62 -4.62 -7.33 18.59
CA PHE A 62 -4.06 -8.69 18.67
C PHE A 62 -4.20 -9.47 17.36
N GLY A 63 -5.27 -9.23 16.57
CA GLY A 63 -5.43 -9.83 15.25
C GLY A 63 -4.35 -9.38 14.26
N HIS A 64 -4.02 -8.09 14.25
CA HIS A 64 -2.90 -7.57 13.46
C HIS A 64 -1.57 -8.18 13.88
N ARG A 65 -1.33 -8.26 15.19
CA ARG A 65 -0.12 -8.90 15.73
C ARG A 65 -0.01 -10.37 15.30
N TYR A 66 -1.08 -11.13 15.46
CA TYR A 66 -1.13 -12.53 15.05
C TYR A 66 -0.82 -12.73 13.55
N LEU A 67 -1.45 -11.91 12.68
CA LEU A 67 -1.15 -11.93 11.25
C LEU A 67 0.34 -11.71 10.98
N ILE A 68 0.92 -10.68 11.60
CA ILE A 68 2.32 -10.31 11.42
C ILE A 68 3.26 -11.41 11.94
N GLU A 69 2.98 -11.97 13.13
CA GLU A 69 3.74 -13.09 13.68
C GLU A 69 3.72 -14.30 12.75
N ARG A 70 2.54 -14.67 12.24
CA ARG A 70 2.42 -15.79 11.28
C ARG A 70 3.13 -15.48 9.97
N ALA A 71 2.95 -14.30 9.40
CA ALA A 71 3.59 -13.89 8.16
C ALA A 71 5.14 -13.92 8.29
N SER A 72 5.68 -13.46 9.41
CA SER A 72 7.13 -13.42 9.65
C SER A 72 7.79 -14.80 9.69
N THR A 73 7.01 -15.86 9.96
CA THR A 73 7.51 -17.25 9.91
C THR A 73 7.50 -17.85 8.50
N MET A 74 6.86 -17.18 7.53
CA MET A 74 6.63 -17.70 6.18
C MET A 74 7.45 -16.98 5.09
N CYS A 75 8.36 -16.09 5.50
CA CYS A 75 9.27 -15.36 4.62
C CYS A 75 10.60 -15.09 5.32
N ASP A 76 11.62 -14.67 4.57
CA ASP A 76 12.94 -14.35 5.14
C ASP A 76 12.91 -13.02 5.88
N TRP A 77 12.24 -12.02 5.29
CA TRP A 77 12.01 -10.69 5.88
C TRP A 77 10.58 -10.23 5.59
N LEU A 78 9.98 -9.56 6.53
CA LEU A 78 8.61 -9.06 6.41
C LEU A 78 8.60 -7.53 6.38
N HIS A 79 8.06 -6.97 5.31
CA HIS A 79 7.77 -5.54 5.18
C HIS A 79 6.34 -5.26 5.65
N ILE A 80 6.18 -4.40 6.64
CA ILE A 80 4.89 -4.01 7.20
C ILE A 80 4.65 -2.56 6.82
N PHE A 81 3.70 -2.33 5.90
CA PHE A 81 3.32 -1.01 5.46
C PHE A 81 2.10 -0.52 6.24
N VAL A 82 2.27 0.57 6.97
CA VAL A 82 1.18 1.23 7.68
C VAL A 82 0.63 2.35 6.81
N LEU A 83 -0.65 2.27 6.47
CA LEU A 83 -1.31 3.23 5.58
C LEU A 83 -1.34 4.64 6.18
N SER A 84 -1.04 5.64 5.33
CA SER A 84 -1.00 7.06 5.71
C SER A 84 -2.36 7.74 5.57
N GLU A 85 -3.47 7.02 5.79
CA GLU A 85 -4.82 7.54 5.64
C GLU A 85 -5.13 8.69 6.60
N GLN A 86 -5.89 9.67 6.09
CA GLN A 86 -6.52 10.71 6.90
C GLN A 86 -7.96 10.31 7.26
N GLY A 87 -8.48 10.82 8.38
CA GLY A 87 -9.86 10.55 8.79
C GLY A 87 -10.07 9.28 9.60
N ALA A 88 -9.00 8.57 9.97
CA ALA A 88 -9.01 7.47 10.92
C ALA A 88 -9.18 7.96 12.37
N MET A 89 -9.52 7.06 13.30
CA MET A 89 -9.64 7.40 14.73
C MET A 89 -8.31 7.88 15.32
N PHE A 90 -7.20 7.27 14.89
CA PHE A 90 -5.84 7.65 15.25
C PHE A 90 -5.09 8.25 14.07
N SER A 91 -4.25 9.26 14.33
CA SER A 91 -3.40 9.83 13.28
C SER A 91 -2.44 8.78 12.69
N SER A 92 -1.96 8.99 11.47
CA SER A 92 -1.00 8.08 10.83
C SER A 92 0.27 7.88 11.68
N GLU A 93 0.73 8.93 12.38
CA GLU A 93 1.86 8.87 13.31
C GLU A 93 1.59 7.99 14.51
N GLN A 94 0.41 8.12 15.11
CA GLN A 94 0.00 7.27 16.25
C GLN A 94 -0.12 5.81 15.81
N ARG A 95 -0.74 5.53 14.66
CA ARG A 95 -0.87 4.16 14.12
C ARG A 95 0.49 3.55 13.81
N PHE A 96 1.39 4.30 13.18
CA PHE A 96 2.76 3.87 12.93
C PHE A 96 3.49 3.51 14.23
N THR A 97 3.38 4.35 15.25
CA THR A 97 3.98 4.13 16.57
C THR A 97 3.40 2.89 17.25
N MET A 98 2.06 2.70 17.21
CA MET A 98 1.41 1.50 17.76
C MET A 98 1.89 0.22 17.08
N VAL A 99 1.98 0.21 15.74
CA VAL A 99 2.49 -0.95 15.01
C VAL A 99 3.95 -1.21 15.39
N LYS A 100 4.81 -0.19 15.34
CA LYS A 100 6.24 -0.32 15.68
C LYS A 100 6.45 -0.89 17.07
N ASN A 101 5.70 -0.41 18.05
CA ASN A 101 5.76 -0.92 19.42
C ASN A 101 5.18 -2.34 19.51
N GLY A 102 4.05 -2.59 18.86
CA GLY A 102 3.36 -3.87 18.88
C GLY A 102 4.15 -5.03 18.26
N VAL A 103 5.07 -4.73 17.32
CA VAL A 103 5.90 -5.73 16.63
C VAL A 103 7.35 -5.74 17.11
N SER A 104 7.72 -4.93 18.11
CA SER A 104 9.12 -4.75 18.58
C SER A 104 9.84 -6.04 18.97
N GLY A 105 9.08 -7.10 19.37
CA GLY A 105 9.62 -8.41 19.70
C GLY A 105 9.70 -9.40 18.52
N ILE A 106 9.21 -9.03 17.35
CA ILE A 106 9.19 -9.90 16.17
C ILE A 106 10.46 -9.64 15.34
N LYS A 107 11.25 -10.70 15.17
CA LYS A 107 12.49 -10.60 14.39
C LYS A 107 12.21 -10.53 12.88
N LYS A 108 13.14 -9.97 12.13
CA LYS A 108 13.09 -9.91 10.66
C LYS A 108 11.89 -9.13 10.10
N CYS A 109 11.43 -8.10 10.80
CA CYS A 109 10.37 -7.22 10.37
C CYS A 109 10.86 -5.79 10.19
N PHE A 110 10.40 -5.14 9.14
CA PHE A 110 10.57 -3.71 8.89
C PHE A 110 9.20 -3.04 8.88
N VAL A 111 9.03 -1.97 9.62
CA VAL A 111 7.81 -1.19 9.64
C VAL A 111 8.03 0.07 8.82
N HIS A 112 7.21 0.29 7.81
CA HIS A 112 7.27 1.41 6.88
C HIS A 112 6.02 2.27 6.95
N ARG A 113 6.15 3.57 6.73
CA ARG A 113 5.03 4.41 6.35
C ARG A 113 4.75 4.16 4.87
N SER A 114 3.49 4.01 4.51
CA SER A 114 3.13 3.80 3.09
C SER A 114 3.35 5.03 2.24
N GLU A 115 3.57 6.17 2.90
CA GLU A 115 3.47 7.48 2.26
C GLU A 115 2.17 7.57 1.43
N GLU A 116 2.21 8.09 0.23
CA GLU A 116 1.07 8.16 -0.67
C GLU A 116 1.03 7.01 -1.70
N TYR A 117 1.99 6.06 -1.65
CA TYR A 117 2.18 5.05 -2.69
C TYR A 117 1.41 3.74 -2.47
N LEU A 118 0.74 3.54 -1.35
CA LEU A 118 -0.17 2.41 -1.18
C LEU A 118 -1.61 2.90 -1.23
N ILE A 119 -2.35 2.33 -2.17
CA ILE A 119 -3.71 2.76 -2.46
C ILE A 119 -4.64 2.24 -1.38
N SER A 120 -5.35 3.17 -0.75
CA SER A 120 -6.37 2.88 0.24
C SER A 120 -7.71 3.48 -0.15
N ARG A 121 -8.78 3.11 0.55
CA ARG A 121 -10.11 3.69 0.35
C ARG A 121 -10.12 5.22 0.51
N ALA A 122 -9.28 5.78 1.39
CA ALA A 122 -9.23 7.21 1.63
C ALA A 122 -8.40 7.97 0.59
N THR A 123 -7.43 7.31 -0.04
CA THR A 123 -6.57 7.91 -1.07
C THR A 123 -7.13 7.77 -2.47
N PHE A 124 -8.09 6.83 -2.69
CA PHE A 124 -8.69 6.60 -3.98
C PHE A 124 -9.86 7.58 -4.23
N PRO A 125 -9.79 8.45 -5.23
CA PRO A 125 -10.83 9.42 -5.49
C PRO A 125 -12.06 8.77 -6.13
N THR A 126 -13.21 8.92 -5.49
CA THR A 126 -14.49 8.33 -5.93
C THR A 126 -15.26 9.20 -6.92
N TYR A 127 -14.82 10.43 -7.18
CA TYR A 127 -15.60 11.43 -7.94
C TYR A 127 -15.85 11.07 -9.42
N PHE A 128 -15.05 10.21 -10.02
CA PHE A 128 -15.23 9.80 -11.42
C PHE A 128 -15.91 8.42 -11.59
N ILE A 129 -16.23 7.74 -10.47
CA ILE A 129 -16.92 6.45 -10.45
C ILE A 129 -18.17 6.60 -9.57
N LYS A 130 -19.36 6.37 -10.15
CA LYS A 130 -20.63 6.57 -9.47
C LYS A 130 -21.08 5.38 -8.61
N ASP A 131 -20.58 4.19 -8.90
CA ASP A 131 -20.96 2.95 -8.23
C ASP A 131 -19.89 2.57 -7.18
N LYS A 132 -20.31 2.43 -5.92
CA LYS A 132 -19.43 2.08 -4.80
C LYS A 132 -18.73 0.73 -4.97
N LYS A 133 -19.46 -0.32 -5.40
CA LYS A 133 -18.85 -1.65 -5.60
C LYS A 133 -17.79 -1.60 -6.69
N ARG A 134 -18.10 -0.93 -7.79
CA ARG A 134 -17.16 -0.75 -8.90
C ARG A 134 -15.93 0.07 -8.50
N THR A 135 -16.11 1.03 -7.62
CA THR A 135 -14.99 1.82 -7.07
C THR A 135 -14.02 0.95 -6.29
N GLU A 136 -14.53 0.05 -5.45
CA GLU A 136 -13.71 -0.88 -4.65
C GLU A 136 -12.95 -1.88 -5.53
N GLU A 137 -13.59 -2.42 -6.57
CA GLU A 137 -12.95 -3.30 -7.55
C GLU A 137 -11.82 -2.59 -8.30
N ILE A 138 -12.08 -1.41 -8.84
CA ILE A 138 -11.08 -0.62 -9.59
C ILE A 138 -9.91 -0.21 -8.68
N GLN A 139 -10.19 0.14 -7.44
CA GLN A 139 -9.17 0.44 -6.44
C GLN A 139 -8.28 -0.78 -6.17
N ALA A 140 -8.89 -1.95 -5.96
CA ALA A 140 -8.18 -3.19 -5.71
C ALA A 140 -7.30 -3.59 -6.91
N ASP A 141 -7.84 -3.49 -8.13
CA ASP A 141 -7.08 -3.78 -9.36
C ASP A 141 -5.87 -2.85 -9.50
N LEU A 142 -6.05 -1.55 -9.26
CA LEU A 142 -4.96 -0.58 -9.35
C LEU A 142 -3.91 -0.80 -8.26
N ASP A 143 -4.31 -1.16 -7.04
CA ASP A 143 -3.38 -1.52 -5.95
C ASP A 143 -2.59 -2.79 -6.30
N ILE A 144 -3.24 -3.80 -6.86
CA ILE A 144 -2.58 -5.03 -7.30
C ILE A 144 -1.53 -4.74 -8.37
N VAL A 145 -1.86 -3.91 -9.38
CA VAL A 145 -0.92 -3.54 -10.44
C VAL A 145 0.25 -2.73 -9.88
N LEU A 146 -0.02 -1.68 -9.09
CA LEU A 146 1.03 -0.84 -8.50
C LEU A 146 1.96 -1.66 -7.59
N PHE A 147 1.36 -2.44 -6.69
CA PHE A 147 2.13 -3.24 -5.74
C PHE A 147 2.93 -4.35 -6.46
N GLY A 148 2.28 -5.11 -7.35
CA GLY A 148 2.88 -6.26 -8.03
C GLY A 148 3.94 -5.90 -9.05
N GLU A 149 3.76 -4.80 -9.79
CA GLU A 149 4.66 -4.43 -10.88
C GLU A 149 5.77 -3.45 -10.46
N LYS A 150 5.56 -2.67 -9.41
CA LYS A 150 6.49 -1.62 -8.99
C LYS A 150 7.10 -1.86 -7.60
N ILE A 151 6.28 -2.13 -6.60
CA ILE A 151 6.74 -2.20 -5.20
C ILE A 151 7.38 -3.55 -4.90
N ALA A 152 6.69 -4.63 -5.23
CA ALA A 152 7.14 -5.98 -4.88
C ALA A 152 8.48 -6.37 -5.52
N PRO A 153 8.75 -6.09 -6.82
CA PRO A 153 10.03 -6.42 -7.44
C PRO A 153 11.20 -5.68 -6.79
N GLU A 154 11.04 -4.38 -6.50
CA GLU A 154 12.10 -3.55 -5.93
C GLU A 154 12.51 -3.98 -4.52
N LEU A 155 11.57 -4.52 -3.75
CA LEU A 155 11.81 -4.98 -2.37
C LEU A 155 11.99 -6.51 -2.25
N GLY A 156 12.03 -7.24 -3.36
CA GLY A 156 12.15 -8.70 -3.36
C GLY A 156 10.96 -9.41 -2.71
N ILE A 157 9.77 -8.77 -2.73
CA ILE A 157 8.56 -9.30 -2.11
C ILE A 157 7.93 -10.33 -3.05
N ILE A 158 7.76 -11.55 -2.57
CA ILE A 158 7.13 -12.65 -3.34
C ILE A 158 5.78 -13.08 -2.76
N LYS A 159 5.41 -12.58 -1.59
CA LYS A 159 4.14 -12.89 -0.92
C LYS A 159 3.57 -11.65 -0.24
N ARG A 160 2.28 -11.40 -0.46
CA ARG A 160 1.50 -10.42 0.32
C ARG A 160 0.51 -11.17 1.20
N PHE A 161 0.61 -10.96 2.52
CA PHE A 161 -0.25 -11.61 3.50
C PHE A 161 -1.42 -10.69 3.84
N VAL A 162 -2.61 -11.28 3.91
CA VAL A 162 -3.85 -10.57 4.27
C VAL A 162 -4.55 -11.32 5.39
N GLY A 163 -5.22 -10.58 6.27
CA GLY A 163 -6.11 -11.15 7.28
C GLY A 163 -7.48 -11.45 6.68
N THR A 164 -8.13 -12.52 7.14
CA THR A 164 -9.55 -12.76 6.90
C THR A 164 -10.34 -12.16 8.05
N GLU A 165 -11.03 -11.06 7.79
CA GLU A 165 -11.98 -10.48 8.75
C GLU A 165 -13.40 -10.83 8.30
N PRO A 166 -14.15 -11.67 9.09
CA PRO A 166 -15.48 -12.15 8.67
C PRO A 166 -16.53 -11.04 8.51
N ASN A 167 -16.25 -9.84 9.02
CA ASN A 167 -17.15 -8.69 8.97
C ASN A 167 -16.57 -7.46 8.24
N CYS A 168 -15.41 -7.56 7.63
CA CYS A 168 -14.90 -6.51 6.76
C CYS A 168 -15.45 -6.77 5.37
N CYS A 169 -16.49 -6.04 4.97
CA CYS A 169 -16.82 -5.89 3.56
C CYS A 169 -15.62 -5.17 2.91
N VAL A 170 -14.82 -5.94 2.21
CA VAL A 170 -13.75 -5.43 1.36
C VAL A 170 -14.36 -4.61 0.25
#